data_e1275f2ebb078cc40ebdf801d26fd077
#
_entry.id   e1275f2ebb078cc40ebdf801d26fd077
#
_cell.length_a   1.000
_cell.length_b   1.000
_cell.length_c   1.000
_cell.angle_alpha   90.00
_cell.angle_beta   90.00
_cell.angle_gamma   90.00
#
_symmetry.space_group_name_H-M   'P 1'
#
loop_
_entity.id
_entity.type
_entity.pdbx_description
1 polymer ?
#
loop_
_entity_poly.entity_id
_entity_poly.type
_entity_poly.pdbx_seq_one_letter_code
_entity_poly.pdbx_strand_id
1 'polypeptide(L)'
;LGHIPVGVEGSETFVEIARKSTGCDVYHMDFINLDLPQMEYDGIFANAALFHTPRQEINRVMRELNDSLKKRGVLFCSNPRGDNQEGFSGERYGFYYDWNTWKEICLNTGFEEIKHFYRPDGIPEEERPWLASVWRK
;
A
#
# COMPACT_ATOMS: atom_id res chain seq x y z
N LEU A 1 -2.45 -5.04 21.56
CA LEU A 1 -3.69 -5.27 20.81
C LEU A 1 -3.84 -6.73 20.31
N GLY A 2 -2.85 -7.62 20.55
CA GLY A 2 -2.92 -9.05 20.20
C GLY A 2 -2.69 -9.39 18.73
N HIS A 3 -2.25 -8.43 17.91
CA HIS A 3 -1.85 -8.69 16.52
C HIS A 3 -0.40 -9.17 16.44
N ILE A 4 -0.11 -10.03 15.47
CA ILE A 4 1.25 -10.48 15.14
C ILE A 4 1.63 -9.79 13.82
N PRO A 5 2.35 -8.67 13.89
CA PRO A 5 2.72 -7.95 12.67
C PRO A 5 3.94 -8.59 12.01
N VAL A 6 3.93 -8.55 10.68
CA VAL A 6 5.06 -8.86 9.82
C VAL A 6 5.33 -7.65 8.94
N GLY A 7 6.58 -7.22 8.84
CA GLY A 7 7.01 -6.12 7.99
C GLY A 7 7.50 -6.60 6.63
N VAL A 8 7.38 -5.73 5.63
CA VAL A 8 8.03 -5.87 4.33
C VAL A 8 8.77 -4.57 4.04
N GLU A 9 10.04 -4.65 3.73
CA GLU A 9 10.89 -3.49 3.49
C GLU A 9 11.93 -3.80 2.40
N GLY A 10 12.10 -2.88 1.47
CA GLY A 10 13.01 -3.04 0.33
C GLY A 10 14.47 -2.67 0.63
N SER A 11 14.73 -1.93 1.70
CA SER A 11 16.08 -1.53 2.10
C SER A 11 16.63 -2.45 3.19
N GLU A 12 17.75 -3.11 2.93
CA GLU A 12 18.41 -3.99 3.91
C GLU A 12 18.69 -3.27 5.24
N THR A 13 19.17 -2.02 5.16
CA THR A 13 19.42 -1.20 6.36
C THR A 13 18.15 -0.98 7.19
N PHE A 14 17.03 -0.66 6.54
CA PHE A 14 15.76 -0.46 7.23
C PHE A 14 15.14 -1.77 7.74
N VAL A 15 15.35 -2.89 7.07
CA VAL A 15 14.99 -4.22 7.58
C VAL A 15 15.66 -4.47 8.93
N GLU A 16 16.97 -4.24 9.04
CA GLU A 16 17.69 -4.43 10.30
C GLU A 16 17.20 -3.48 11.41
N ILE A 17 16.98 -2.21 11.08
CA ILE A 17 16.45 -1.23 12.02
C ILE A 17 15.07 -1.65 12.51
N ALA A 18 14.18 -2.03 11.60
CA ALA A 18 12.82 -2.45 11.93
C ALA A 18 12.81 -3.69 12.83
N ARG A 19 13.59 -4.72 12.50
CA ARG A 19 13.72 -5.92 13.35
C ARG A 19 14.20 -5.59 14.75
N LYS A 20 15.24 -4.76 14.87
CA LYS A 20 15.81 -4.36 16.18
C LYS A 20 14.84 -3.52 17.00
N SER A 21 14.10 -2.62 16.36
CA SER A 21 13.22 -1.67 17.09
C SER A 21 11.86 -2.26 17.46
N THR A 22 11.35 -3.22 16.70
CA THR A 22 10.00 -3.77 16.88
C THR A 22 9.99 -5.19 17.44
N GLY A 23 11.04 -5.97 17.20
CA GLY A 23 11.10 -7.40 17.50
C GLY A 23 10.22 -8.25 16.56
N CYS A 24 9.66 -7.66 15.51
CA CYS A 24 8.81 -8.36 14.54
C CYS A 24 9.64 -8.98 13.41
N ASP A 25 9.09 -10.00 12.77
CA ASP A 25 9.63 -10.48 11.51
C ASP A 25 9.50 -9.42 10.43
N VAL A 26 10.56 -9.23 9.64
CA VAL A 26 10.56 -8.31 8.50
C VAL A 26 11.19 -9.02 7.31
N TYR A 27 10.43 -9.14 6.23
CA TYR A 27 10.93 -9.67 4.97
C TYR A 27 11.66 -8.57 4.19
N HIS A 28 12.84 -8.92 3.67
CA HIS A 28 13.57 -8.06 2.75
C HIS A 28 13.05 -8.31 1.33
N MET A 29 12.09 -7.52 0.90
CA MET A 29 11.47 -7.57 -0.44
C MET A 29 11.09 -6.16 -0.88
N ASP A 30 11.30 -5.87 -2.15
CA ASP A 30 10.74 -4.70 -2.81
C ASP A 30 9.46 -5.05 -3.59
N PHE A 31 8.79 -4.06 -4.17
CA PHE A 31 7.55 -4.28 -4.90
C PHE A 31 7.74 -5.09 -6.20
N ILE A 32 8.94 -5.06 -6.80
CA ILE A 32 9.23 -5.82 -8.03
C ILE A 32 9.41 -7.30 -7.71
N ASN A 33 10.04 -7.59 -6.57
CA ASN A 33 10.31 -8.95 -6.09
C ASN A 33 9.36 -9.40 -4.98
N LEU A 34 8.19 -8.77 -4.87
CA LEU A 34 7.21 -9.12 -3.86
C LEU A 34 6.69 -10.54 -4.11
N ASP A 35 6.84 -11.41 -3.11
CA ASP A 35 6.41 -12.81 -3.10
C ASP A 35 5.92 -13.13 -1.68
N LEU A 36 4.63 -12.99 -1.46
CA LEU A 36 4.01 -13.15 -0.15
C LEU A 36 3.30 -14.50 -0.03
N PRO A 37 3.28 -15.11 1.17
CA PRO A 37 2.50 -16.32 1.40
C PRO A 37 1.01 -16.04 1.13
N GLN A 38 0.38 -16.98 0.41
CA GLN A 38 -1.04 -16.88 0.06
C GLN A 38 -1.94 -17.14 1.26
N MET A 39 -3.06 -16.41 1.35
CA MET A 39 -4.10 -16.62 2.37
C MET A 39 -3.57 -16.57 3.83
N GLU A 40 -2.55 -15.77 4.07
CA GLU A 40 -1.86 -15.72 5.38
C GLU A 40 -2.35 -14.56 6.26
N TYR A 41 -2.61 -13.39 5.69
CA TYR A 41 -2.81 -12.18 6.46
C TYR A 41 -4.30 -11.85 6.64
N ASP A 42 -4.65 -11.39 7.84
CA ASP A 42 -5.99 -10.85 8.14
C ASP A 42 -6.13 -9.40 7.68
N GLY A 43 -5.02 -8.67 7.59
CA GLY A 43 -4.98 -7.30 7.12
C GLY A 43 -3.61 -6.87 6.63
N ILE A 44 -3.61 -5.91 5.73
CA ILE A 44 -2.40 -5.26 5.19
C ILE A 44 -2.52 -3.76 5.43
N PHE A 45 -1.44 -3.15 5.92
CA PHE A 45 -1.32 -1.71 6.13
C PHE A 45 -0.20 -1.14 5.26
N ALA A 46 -0.56 -0.52 4.15
CA ALA A 46 0.35 0.07 3.17
C ALA A 46 0.24 1.60 3.17
N ASN A 47 0.72 2.22 4.24
CA ASN A 47 0.68 3.68 4.38
C ASN A 47 1.85 4.35 3.65
N ALA A 48 1.55 5.21 2.70
CA ALA A 48 2.55 5.96 1.91
C ALA A 48 3.60 5.05 1.24
N ALA A 49 3.17 3.93 0.68
CA ALA A 49 4.06 2.93 0.12
C ALA A 49 3.76 2.60 -1.35
N LEU A 50 2.52 2.29 -1.70
CA LEU A 50 2.17 1.72 -3.01
C LEU A 50 2.38 2.68 -4.19
N PHE A 51 2.37 3.97 -3.98
CA PHE A 51 2.66 4.94 -5.04
C PHE A 51 4.13 4.92 -5.52
N HIS A 52 5.03 4.26 -4.78
CA HIS A 52 6.40 4.00 -5.23
C HIS A 52 6.52 2.79 -6.17
N THR A 53 5.43 2.05 -6.36
CA THR A 53 5.41 0.93 -7.31
C THR A 53 5.43 1.48 -8.75
N PRO A 54 6.33 0.98 -9.62
CA PRO A 54 6.30 1.33 -11.03
C PRO A 54 4.90 1.10 -11.64
N ARG A 55 4.44 2.03 -12.50
CA ARG A 55 3.09 2.00 -13.08
C ARG A 55 2.77 0.67 -13.76
N GLN A 56 3.77 0.04 -14.36
CA GLN A 56 3.63 -1.26 -15.06
C GLN A 56 3.41 -2.41 -14.09
N GLU A 57 3.89 -2.31 -12.85
CA GLU A 57 3.87 -3.37 -11.84
C GLU A 57 2.67 -3.28 -10.88
N ILE A 58 2.00 -2.13 -10.79
CA ILE A 58 1.00 -1.91 -9.75
C ILE A 58 -0.13 -2.96 -9.76
N ASN A 59 -0.59 -3.38 -10.93
CA ASN A 59 -1.64 -4.40 -11.02
C ASN A 59 -1.15 -5.77 -10.52
N ARG A 60 0.10 -6.14 -10.78
CA ARG A 60 0.71 -7.36 -10.27
C ARG A 60 0.85 -7.29 -8.75
N VAL A 61 1.40 -6.20 -8.25
CA VAL A 61 1.57 -5.99 -6.80
C VAL A 61 0.22 -6.04 -6.08
N MET A 62 -0.81 -5.38 -6.61
CA MET A 62 -2.14 -5.38 -5.99
C MET A 62 -2.77 -6.78 -5.99
N ARG A 63 -2.57 -7.60 -7.04
CA ARG A 63 -3.00 -9.02 -7.02
C ARG A 63 -2.24 -9.82 -5.99
N GLU A 64 -0.93 -9.65 -5.89
CA GLU A 64 -0.10 -10.28 -4.87
C GLU A 64 -0.61 -9.97 -3.45
N LEU A 65 -0.90 -8.70 -3.16
CA LEU A 65 -1.49 -8.29 -1.88
C LEU A 65 -2.89 -8.92 -1.68
N ASN A 66 -3.72 -8.99 -2.71
CA ASN A 66 -5.02 -9.64 -2.62
C ASN A 66 -4.86 -11.13 -2.33
N ASP A 67 -3.98 -11.83 -3.04
CA ASP A 67 -3.76 -13.27 -2.88
C ASP A 67 -3.22 -13.62 -1.48
N SER A 68 -2.38 -12.74 -0.92
CA SER A 68 -1.81 -12.92 0.42
C SER A 68 -2.83 -12.72 1.56
N LEU A 69 -3.91 -11.98 1.32
CA LEU A 69 -4.99 -11.81 2.28
C LEU A 69 -5.86 -13.05 2.41
N LYS A 70 -6.27 -13.37 3.62
CA LYS A 70 -7.35 -14.33 3.90
C LYS A 70 -8.67 -13.83 3.32
N LYS A 71 -9.62 -14.75 3.16
CA LYS A 71 -10.99 -14.41 2.75
C LYS A 71 -11.56 -13.34 3.69
N ARG A 72 -12.09 -12.26 3.13
CA ARG A 72 -12.57 -11.06 3.84
C ARG A 72 -11.49 -10.23 4.55
N GLY A 73 -10.21 -10.50 4.30
CA GLY A 73 -9.11 -9.68 4.77
C GLY A 73 -9.19 -8.25 4.24
N VAL A 74 -8.55 -7.32 4.93
CA VAL A 74 -8.66 -5.88 4.68
C VAL A 74 -7.31 -5.29 4.28
N LEU A 75 -7.30 -4.50 3.22
CA LEU A 75 -6.17 -3.65 2.85
C LEU A 75 -6.51 -2.20 3.22
N PHE A 76 -5.66 -1.59 4.03
CA PHE A 76 -5.57 -0.13 4.12
C PHE A 76 -4.40 0.35 3.28
N CYS A 77 -4.62 1.39 2.48
CA CYS A 77 -3.53 2.09 1.79
C CYS A 77 -3.76 3.59 1.77
N SER A 78 -2.66 4.34 1.68
CA SER A 78 -2.73 5.77 1.41
C SER A 78 -1.62 6.17 0.45
N ASN A 79 -1.99 7.03 -0.50
CA ASN A 79 -1.12 7.58 -1.53
C ASN A 79 -1.20 9.10 -1.53
N PRO A 80 -0.15 9.82 -1.94
CA PRO A 80 -0.30 11.24 -2.25
C PRO A 80 -1.37 11.43 -3.31
N ARG A 81 -2.22 12.42 -3.10
CA ARG A 81 -3.27 12.79 -4.05
C ARG A 81 -2.64 13.41 -5.30
N GLY A 82 -3.06 12.96 -6.47
CA GLY A 82 -2.56 13.46 -7.74
C GLY A 82 -3.59 13.41 -8.86
N ASP A 83 -3.14 13.62 -10.07
CA ASP A 83 -3.91 13.61 -11.30
C ASP A 83 -3.30 12.65 -12.35
N ASN A 84 -2.80 11.51 -11.88
CA ASN A 84 -2.20 10.44 -12.67
C ASN A 84 -0.85 10.81 -13.32
N GLN A 85 -0.11 11.71 -12.71
CA GLN A 85 1.27 12.00 -13.12
C GLN A 85 2.27 11.09 -12.40
N GLU A 86 3.34 10.77 -13.10
CA GLU A 86 4.52 10.14 -12.51
C GLU A 86 5.67 11.14 -12.41
N GLY A 87 6.58 10.89 -11.48
CA GLY A 87 7.74 11.75 -11.29
C GLY A 87 8.75 11.20 -10.30
N PHE A 88 9.84 11.92 -10.17
CA PHE A 88 10.89 11.63 -9.19
C PHE A 88 11.00 12.77 -8.19
N SER A 89 11.07 12.43 -6.91
CA SER A 89 11.46 13.33 -5.83
C SER A 89 12.85 12.88 -5.33
N GLY A 90 13.90 13.54 -5.83
CA GLY A 90 15.26 13.03 -5.69
C GLY A 90 15.41 11.73 -6.47
N GLU A 91 15.83 10.67 -5.79
CA GLU A 91 15.97 9.32 -6.38
C GLU A 91 14.71 8.45 -6.24
N ARG A 92 13.64 8.96 -5.62
CA ARG A 92 12.43 8.20 -5.36
C ARG A 92 11.41 8.41 -6.46
N TYR A 93 11.08 7.35 -7.17
CA TYR A 93 9.95 7.30 -8.10
C TYR A 93 8.63 7.39 -7.34
N GLY A 94 7.63 8.01 -7.94
CA GLY A 94 6.25 8.00 -7.47
C GLY A 94 5.27 8.16 -8.62
N PHE A 95 4.14 7.45 -8.54
CA PHE A 95 2.98 7.67 -9.38
C PHE A 95 1.83 8.19 -8.51
N TYR A 96 1.34 9.37 -8.85
CA TYR A 96 0.36 10.12 -8.05
C TYR A 96 -1.03 9.94 -8.65
N TYR A 97 -1.77 8.99 -8.09
CA TYR A 97 -3.08 8.60 -8.59
C TYR A 97 -4.18 9.61 -8.23
N ASP A 98 -5.11 9.86 -9.16
CA ASP A 98 -6.43 10.35 -8.79
C ASP A 98 -7.29 9.21 -8.21
N TRP A 99 -8.43 9.57 -7.62
CA TRP A 99 -9.31 8.58 -7.01
C TRP A 99 -9.87 7.58 -8.02
N ASN A 100 -10.29 8.02 -9.19
CA ASN A 100 -10.94 7.15 -10.18
C ASN A 100 -9.98 6.08 -10.69
N THR A 101 -8.76 6.47 -11.02
CA THR A 101 -7.72 5.54 -11.47
C THR A 101 -7.31 4.57 -10.37
N TRP A 102 -7.14 5.06 -9.13
CA TRP A 102 -6.82 4.19 -8.00
C TRP A 102 -7.93 3.19 -7.71
N LYS A 103 -9.17 3.64 -7.71
CA LYS A 103 -10.35 2.78 -7.55
C LYS A 103 -10.42 1.70 -8.62
N GLU A 104 -10.22 2.05 -9.88
CA GLU A 104 -10.22 1.09 -10.99
C GLU A 104 -9.14 0.01 -10.81
N ILE A 105 -7.92 0.38 -10.44
CA ILE A 105 -6.84 -0.56 -10.14
C ILE A 105 -7.25 -1.53 -9.03
N CYS A 106 -7.80 -1.05 -7.94
CA CYS A 106 -8.22 -1.89 -6.82
C CYS A 106 -9.35 -2.85 -7.21
N LEU A 107 -10.38 -2.36 -7.89
CA LEU A 107 -11.50 -3.20 -8.35
C LEU A 107 -11.03 -4.28 -9.35
N ASN A 108 -10.17 -3.93 -10.31
CA ASN A 108 -9.65 -4.85 -11.33
C ASN A 108 -8.67 -5.89 -10.75
N THR A 109 -8.22 -5.71 -9.53
CA THR A 109 -7.31 -6.63 -8.83
C THR A 109 -8.00 -7.42 -7.70
N GLY A 110 -9.34 -7.41 -7.67
CA GLY A 110 -10.15 -8.27 -6.81
C GLY A 110 -10.54 -7.69 -5.47
N PHE A 111 -10.39 -6.38 -5.28
CA PHE A 111 -10.80 -5.70 -4.06
C PHE A 111 -12.20 -5.08 -4.20
N GLU A 112 -12.93 -5.01 -3.09
CA GLU A 112 -14.18 -4.28 -2.93
C GLU A 112 -13.95 -3.06 -2.03
N GLU A 113 -14.46 -1.90 -2.43
CA GLU A 113 -14.34 -0.67 -1.64
C GLU A 113 -15.14 -0.75 -0.34
N ILE A 114 -14.48 -0.50 0.81
CA ILE A 114 -15.16 -0.25 2.08
C ILE A 114 -15.38 1.25 2.24
N LYS A 115 -14.34 2.06 2.06
CA LYS A 115 -14.41 3.52 2.09
C LYS A 115 -13.13 4.16 1.55
N HIS A 116 -13.22 5.42 1.19
CA HIS A 116 -12.08 6.29 0.97
C HIS A 116 -12.29 7.64 1.65
N PHE A 117 -11.21 8.38 1.87
CA PHE A 117 -11.23 9.70 2.46
C PHE A 117 -9.91 10.42 2.21
N TYR A 118 -9.95 11.74 2.30
CA TYR A 118 -8.75 12.57 2.16
C TYR A 118 -8.25 13.04 3.52
N ARG A 119 -6.94 13.19 3.66
CA ARG A 119 -6.26 13.57 4.92
C ARG A 119 -5.31 14.75 4.74
N PRO A 120 -4.98 15.51 5.82
CA PRO A 120 -5.53 15.42 7.18
C PRO A 120 -6.94 16.01 7.27
N ASP A 121 -7.64 15.70 8.37
CA ASP A 121 -8.87 16.39 8.72
C ASP A 121 -8.57 17.81 9.22
N GLY A 122 -9.59 18.68 9.23
CA GLY A 122 -9.45 20.05 9.76
C GLY A 122 -9.06 21.11 8.73
N ILE A 123 -8.84 20.71 7.48
CA ILE A 123 -8.69 21.60 6.32
C ILE A 123 -9.70 21.23 5.22
N PRO A 124 -10.04 22.15 4.29
CA PRO A 124 -10.91 21.83 3.16
C PRO A 124 -10.47 20.59 2.41
N GLU A 125 -11.41 19.77 1.94
CA GLU A 125 -11.08 18.48 1.32
C GLU A 125 -10.20 18.62 0.08
N GLU A 126 -10.42 19.69 -0.71
CA GLU A 126 -9.64 20.02 -1.89
C GLU A 126 -8.16 20.31 -1.61
N GLU A 127 -7.84 20.71 -0.37
CA GLU A 127 -6.47 20.99 0.09
C GLU A 127 -5.79 19.79 0.73
N ARG A 128 -6.50 18.68 0.97
CA ARG A 128 -5.96 17.50 1.62
C ARG A 128 -5.06 16.71 0.66
N PRO A 129 -3.76 16.57 0.95
CA PRO A 129 -2.80 16.04 0.00
C PRO A 129 -2.73 14.50 -0.04
N TRP A 130 -3.47 13.79 0.82
CA TRP A 130 -3.42 12.34 0.91
C TRP A 130 -4.76 11.70 0.65
N LEU A 131 -4.78 10.76 -0.28
CA LEU A 131 -5.90 9.86 -0.55
C LEU A 131 -5.69 8.57 0.26
N ALA A 132 -6.55 8.32 1.23
CA ALA A 132 -6.58 7.07 1.98
C ALA A 132 -7.78 6.23 1.57
N SER A 133 -7.62 4.91 1.54
CA SER A 133 -8.69 3.99 1.16
C SER A 133 -8.59 2.66 1.88
N VAL A 134 -9.73 2.04 2.10
CA VAL A 134 -9.89 0.77 2.78
C VAL A 134 -10.66 -0.18 1.87
N TRP A 135 -10.12 -1.36 1.69
CA TRP A 135 -10.58 -2.35 0.72
C TRP A 135 -10.76 -3.72 1.37
N ARG A 136 -11.66 -4.51 0.85
CA ARG A 136 -11.88 -5.90 1.25
C ARG A 136 -11.57 -6.86 0.11
N LYS A 137 -10.94 -8.00 0.45
CA LYS A 137 -10.84 -9.16 -0.43
C LYS A 137 -12.16 -9.90 -0.53
#